data_aeafe05664ab5d9ac37adf30d9ca9838
#
_entry.id   aeafe05664ab5d9ac37adf30d9ca9838
#
_cell.length_a   1.000
_cell.length_b   1.000
_cell.length_c   1.000
_cell.angle_alpha   90.00
_cell.angle_beta   90.00
_cell.angle_gamma   90.00
#
_symmetry.space_group_name_H-M   'P 1'
#
loop_
_entity.id
_entity.type
_entity.pdbx_description
1 polymer ?
#
loop_
_entity_poly.entity_id
_entity_poly.type
_entity_poly.pdbx_seq_one_letter_code
_entity_poly.pdbx_strand_id
1 'polypeptide(L)'
;MSAPPEEPRHGPPARIAGGAESAHRLWFAARVGFVALAAWVAVSEPWDANGDGRVSVHEALLFVVRFLAFPLHLLLSLTPAPVLDALGLPPDAHWPSSAAVAVAVSLPLWGLVLIGGLLAEAWLEQASQARRARRQRAA
;
A
#
# COMPACT_ATOMS: atom_id res chain seq x y z
N MET A 1 50.07 37.48 -23.22
CA MET A 1 49.24 36.96 -22.11
C MET A 1 48.17 36.06 -22.73
N SER A 2 48.41 34.74 -22.67
CA SER A 2 47.47 33.74 -23.21
C SER A 2 46.50 33.38 -22.11
N ALA A 3 45.17 33.43 -22.38
CA ALA A 3 44.16 32.99 -21.42
C ALA A 3 44.27 31.49 -21.19
N PRO A 4 44.06 31.00 -19.94
CA PRO A 4 44.09 29.58 -19.64
C PRO A 4 42.90 28.88 -20.35
N PRO A 5 43.05 27.62 -20.76
CA PRO A 5 41.97 26.84 -21.37
C PRO A 5 40.83 26.64 -20.38
N GLU A 6 39.57 26.94 -20.82
CA GLU A 6 38.37 26.66 -20.03
C GLU A 6 38.21 25.14 -19.89
N GLU A 7 38.28 24.64 -18.64
CA GLU A 7 37.94 23.26 -18.33
C GLU A 7 36.44 22.99 -18.70
N PRO A 8 36.17 21.88 -19.37
CA PRO A 8 34.76 21.50 -19.67
C PRO A 8 34.04 21.21 -18.35
N ARG A 9 33.08 22.05 -18.01
CA ARG A 9 32.15 21.83 -16.88
C ARG A 9 31.33 20.57 -17.16
N HIS A 10 31.78 19.45 -16.66
CA HIS A 10 30.96 18.23 -16.60
C HIS A 10 29.79 18.48 -15.67
N GLY A 11 28.64 18.88 -16.23
CA GLY A 11 27.40 18.94 -15.50
C GLY A 11 27.04 17.56 -14.91
N PRO A 12 26.42 17.48 -13.74
CA PRO A 12 26.06 16.19 -13.12
C PRO A 12 25.19 15.39 -14.07
N PRO A 13 25.43 14.07 -14.19
CA PRO A 13 24.66 13.22 -15.10
C PRO A 13 23.17 13.23 -14.72
N ALA A 14 22.33 13.78 -15.59
CA ALA A 14 20.89 13.97 -15.41
C ALA A 14 20.07 12.66 -15.23
N ARG A 15 20.71 11.49 -15.34
CA ARG A 15 20.04 10.18 -15.33
C ARG A 15 19.65 9.62 -13.95
N ILE A 16 20.07 10.22 -12.83
CA ILE A 16 19.86 9.64 -11.49
C ILE A 16 18.62 10.22 -10.78
N ALA A 17 18.12 11.37 -11.22
CA ALA A 17 16.92 11.98 -10.61
C ALA A 17 15.62 11.21 -10.93
N GLY A 18 15.53 10.52 -12.05
CA GLY A 18 14.30 9.81 -12.47
C GLY A 18 13.93 8.57 -11.66
N GLY A 19 14.88 7.93 -10.98
CA GLY A 19 14.61 6.67 -10.27
C GLY A 19 13.84 6.83 -8.95
N ALA A 20 14.13 7.88 -8.19
CA ALA A 20 13.45 8.12 -6.91
C ALA A 20 12.02 8.65 -7.12
N GLU A 21 11.85 9.50 -8.14
CA GLU A 21 10.54 10.05 -8.49
C GLU A 21 9.60 8.96 -9.04
N SER A 22 10.10 8.04 -9.84
CA SER A 22 9.31 6.90 -10.33
C SER A 22 8.91 5.94 -9.21
N ALA A 23 9.78 5.67 -8.23
CA ALA A 23 9.45 4.84 -7.08
C ALA A 23 8.36 5.48 -6.21
N HIS A 24 8.46 6.79 -5.96
CA HIS A 24 7.43 7.53 -5.21
C HIS A 24 6.06 7.46 -5.91
N ARG A 25 6.02 7.71 -7.21
CA ARG A 25 4.78 7.62 -8.00
C ARG A 25 4.19 6.21 -7.98
N LEU A 26 5.02 5.18 -8.06
CA LEU A 26 4.57 3.79 -8.00
C LEU A 26 3.95 3.46 -6.64
N TRP A 27 4.60 3.85 -5.54
CA TRP A 27 4.08 3.64 -4.19
C TRP A 27 2.80 4.42 -3.93
N PHE A 28 2.72 5.66 -4.41
CA PHE A 28 1.48 6.44 -4.34
C PHE A 28 0.35 5.75 -5.10
N ALA A 29 0.60 5.34 -6.34
CA ALA A 29 -0.38 4.62 -7.16
C ALA A 29 -0.82 3.30 -6.51
N ALA A 30 0.10 2.53 -5.91
CA ALA A 30 -0.21 1.30 -5.20
C ALA A 30 -1.13 1.55 -4.00
N ARG A 31 -0.88 2.59 -3.20
CA ARG A 31 -1.74 2.96 -2.06
C ARG A 31 -3.13 3.40 -2.51
N VAL A 32 -3.20 4.26 -3.52
CA VAL A 32 -4.49 4.70 -4.09
C VAL A 32 -5.25 3.51 -4.67
N GLY A 33 -4.56 2.63 -5.40
CA GLY A 33 -5.14 1.41 -5.94
C GLY A 33 -5.68 0.48 -4.85
N PHE A 34 -4.95 0.31 -3.75
CA PHE A 34 -5.39 -0.51 -2.62
C PHE A 34 -6.64 0.06 -1.94
N VAL A 35 -6.67 1.37 -1.69
CA VAL A 35 -7.84 2.05 -1.11
C VAL A 35 -9.04 1.98 -2.06
N ALA A 36 -8.82 2.19 -3.36
CA ALA A 36 -9.88 2.08 -4.37
C ALA A 36 -10.44 0.65 -4.46
N LEU A 37 -9.56 -0.37 -4.39
CA LEU A 37 -9.97 -1.77 -4.38
C LEU A 37 -10.78 -2.10 -3.12
N ALA A 38 -10.35 -1.60 -1.94
CA ALA A 38 -11.10 -1.78 -0.70
C ALA A 38 -12.52 -1.16 -0.78
N ALA A 39 -12.62 0.04 -1.34
CA ALA A 39 -13.90 0.69 -1.57
C ALA A 39 -14.77 -0.09 -2.56
N TRP A 40 -14.17 -0.55 -3.67
CA TRP A 40 -14.86 -1.36 -4.66
C TRP A 40 -15.42 -2.65 -4.06
N VAL A 41 -14.64 -3.41 -3.31
CA VAL A 41 -15.09 -4.66 -2.66
C VAL A 41 -16.20 -4.36 -1.65
N ALA A 42 -16.08 -3.29 -0.87
CA ALA A 42 -17.09 -2.91 0.10
C ALA A 42 -18.47 -2.56 -0.56
N VAL A 43 -18.43 -2.01 -1.78
CA VAL A 43 -19.64 -1.64 -2.55
C VAL A 43 -20.18 -2.80 -3.39
N SER A 44 -19.30 -3.71 -3.85
CA SER A 44 -19.70 -4.80 -4.76
C SER A 44 -20.58 -5.87 -4.09
N GLU A 45 -20.54 -5.96 -2.77
CA GLU A 45 -21.50 -6.76 -2.02
C GLU A 45 -22.84 -6.05 -1.89
N PRO A 46 -23.98 -6.77 -1.85
CA PRO A 46 -25.30 -6.16 -1.73
C PRO A 46 -25.36 -5.18 -0.56
N TRP A 47 -25.44 -3.90 -0.86
CA TRP A 47 -25.55 -2.84 0.14
C TRP A 47 -27.00 -2.64 0.63
N ASP A 48 -27.96 -3.10 -0.15
CA ASP A 48 -29.39 -3.06 0.12
C ASP A 48 -29.84 -4.46 0.58
N ALA A 49 -29.62 -4.74 1.88
CA ALA A 49 -29.92 -6.05 2.45
C ALA A 49 -31.45 -6.33 2.56
N ASN A 50 -32.25 -5.27 2.57
CA ASN A 50 -33.71 -5.35 2.69
C ASN A 50 -34.44 -5.13 1.35
N GLY A 51 -33.74 -4.76 0.27
CA GLY A 51 -34.32 -4.60 -1.08
C GLY A 51 -35.20 -3.38 -1.25
N ASP A 52 -35.10 -2.37 -0.37
CA ASP A 52 -35.96 -1.20 -0.41
C ASP A 52 -35.43 -0.04 -1.26
N GLY A 53 -34.25 -0.17 -1.81
CA GLY A 53 -33.56 0.83 -2.62
C GLY A 53 -33.06 2.06 -1.83
N ARG A 54 -33.05 2.00 -0.48
CA ARG A 54 -32.61 3.07 0.40
C ARG A 54 -31.44 2.61 1.26
N VAL A 55 -30.49 3.50 1.50
CA VAL A 55 -29.37 3.22 2.39
C VAL A 55 -29.81 3.49 3.83
N SER A 56 -29.97 2.46 4.61
CA SER A 56 -30.20 2.58 6.05
C SER A 56 -28.88 2.86 6.81
N VAL A 57 -28.97 3.35 8.04
CA VAL A 57 -27.78 3.56 8.90
C VAL A 57 -27.04 2.24 9.13
N HIS A 58 -27.75 1.12 9.23
CA HIS A 58 -27.16 -0.20 9.41
C HIS A 58 -26.33 -0.61 8.18
N GLU A 59 -26.85 -0.40 6.98
CA GLU A 59 -26.14 -0.69 5.73
C GLU A 59 -24.91 0.19 5.53
N ALA A 60 -25.02 1.48 5.88
CA ALA A 60 -23.88 2.38 5.89
C ALA A 60 -22.78 1.92 6.87
N LEU A 61 -23.15 1.43 8.05
CA LEU A 61 -22.21 0.85 9.02
C LEU A 61 -21.57 -0.44 8.48
N LEU A 62 -22.34 -1.30 7.83
CA LEU A 62 -21.81 -2.52 7.19
C LEU A 62 -20.77 -2.17 6.12
N PHE A 63 -21.03 -1.14 5.30
CA PHE A 63 -20.05 -0.65 4.33
C PHE A 63 -18.75 -0.24 5.01
N VAL A 64 -18.81 0.56 6.08
CA VAL A 64 -17.63 1.00 6.82
C VAL A 64 -16.85 -0.18 7.41
N VAL A 65 -17.56 -1.15 8.01
CA VAL A 65 -16.95 -2.36 8.58
C VAL A 65 -16.25 -3.17 7.50
N ARG A 66 -16.87 -3.39 6.35
CA ARG A 66 -16.29 -4.12 5.21
C ARG A 66 -15.06 -3.40 4.67
N PHE A 67 -15.14 -2.09 4.50
CA PHE A 67 -13.99 -1.29 4.07
C PHE A 67 -12.81 -1.41 5.04
N LEU A 68 -13.07 -1.26 6.34
CA LEU A 68 -12.03 -1.38 7.36
C LEU A 68 -11.48 -2.81 7.48
N ALA A 69 -12.31 -3.83 7.29
CA ALA A 69 -11.93 -5.24 7.34
C ALA A 69 -11.27 -5.76 6.05
N PHE A 70 -11.23 -4.95 4.99
CA PHE A 70 -10.73 -5.36 3.68
C PHE A 70 -9.31 -5.97 3.70
N PRO A 71 -8.30 -5.46 4.42
CA PRO A 71 -6.98 -6.08 4.44
C PRO A 71 -7.00 -7.53 4.92
N LEU A 72 -7.81 -7.83 5.94
CA LEU A 72 -7.98 -9.20 6.41
C LEU A 72 -8.76 -10.07 5.41
N HIS A 73 -9.82 -9.53 4.81
CA HIS A 73 -10.54 -10.20 3.74
C HIS A 73 -9.62 -10.58 2.57
N LEU A 74 -8.79 -9.64 2.11
CA LEU A 74 -7.82 -9.88 1.05
C LEU A 74 -6.81 -10.97 1.45
N LEU A 75 -6.31 -10.91 2.69
CA LEU A 75 -5.37 -11.90 3.21
C LEU A 75 -5.99 -13.30 3.22
N LEU A 76 -7.21 -13.44 3.74
CA LEU A 76 -7.93 -14.73 3.76
C LEU A 76 -8.20 -15.24 2.33
N SER A 77 -8.64 -14.37 1.42
CA SER A 77 -8.92 -14.74 0.03
C SER A 77 -7.69 -15.18 -0.75
N LEU A 78 -6.49 -14.71 -0.38
CA LEU A 78 -5.22 -15.12 -0.99
C LEU A 78 -4.58 -16.31 -0.30
N THR A 79 -5.09 -16.73 0.88
CA THR A 79 -4.53 -17.84 1.64
C THR A 79 -5.02 -19.17 1.06
N PRO A 80 -4.12 -20.11 0.71
CA PRO A 80 -4.51 -21.41 0.19
C PRO A 80 -5.34 -22.21 1.21
N ALA A 81 -6.34 -22.97 0.73
CA ALA A 81 -7.23 -23.78 1.56
C ALA A 81 -6.51 -24.68 2.59
N PRO A 82 -5.39 -25.37 2.27
CA PRO A 82 -4.66 -26.17 3.27
C PRO A 82 -4.10 -25.35 4.44
N VAL A 83 -3.79 -24.08 4.23
CA VAL A 83 -3.28 -23.21 5.28
C VAL A 83 -4.45 -22.73 6.15
N LEU A 84 -5.60 -22.42 5.56
CA LEU A 84 -6.83 -22.08 6.29
C LEU A 84 -7.26 -23.25 7.19
N ASP A 85 -7.24 -24.46 6.67
CA ASP A 85 -7.56 -25.69 7.41
C ASP A 85 -6.59 -25.90 8.59
N ALA A 86 -5.28 -25.72 8.37
CA ALA A 86 -4.27 -25.79 9.44
C ALA A 86 -4.46 -24.74 10.54
N LEU A 87 -5.10 -23.61 10.21
CA LEU A 87 -5.48 -22.56 11.17
C LEU A 87 -6.85 -22.81 11.82
N GLY A 88 -7.53 -23.90 11.48
CA GLY A 88 -8.88 -24.21 11.96
C GLY A 88 -9.96 -23.29 11.37
N LEU A 89 -9.70 -22.69 10.23
CA LEU A 89 -10.64 -21.84 9.50
C LEU A 89 -11.30 -22.66 8.38
N PRO A 90 -12.59 -22.43 8.09
CA PRO A 90 -13.24 -23.08 6.96
C PRO A 90 -12.54 -22.67 5.64
N PRO A 91 -12.45 -23.59 4.66
CA PRO A 91 -11.72 -23.35 3.40
C PRO A 91 -12.33 -22.23 2.52
N ASP A 92 -13.55 -21.84 2.81
CA ASP A 92 -14.31 -20.75 2.20
C ASP A 92 -14.41 -19.50 3.08
N ALA A 93 -13.57 -19.41 4.13
CA ALA A 93 -13.55 -18.26 5.02
C ALA A 93 -13.05 -17.00 4.27
N HIS A 94 -13.96 -16.26 3.69
CA HIS A 94 -13.67 -14.96 3.06
C HIS A 94 -13.87 -13.78 4.03
N TRP A 95 -14.75 -13.98 5.01
CA TRP A 95 -15.04 -12.99 6.04
C TRP A 95 -14.97 -13.62 7.43
N PRO A 96 -14.33 -12.97 8.40
CA PRO A 96 -14.35 -13.44 9.78
C PRO A 96 -15.77 -13.35 10.35
N SER A 97 -16.14 -14.31 11.18
CA SER A 97 -17.47 -14.39 11.81
C SER A 97 -17.79 -13.21 12.73
N SER A 98 -16.78 -12.47 13.18
CA SER A 98 -16.94 -11.27 14.02
C SER A 98 -16.39 -10.03 13.33
N ALA A 99 -17.26 -9.06 13.07
CA ALA A 99 -16.90 -7.76 12.49
C ALA A 99 -15.87 -7.01 13.37
N ALA A 100 -16.00 -7.10 14.70
CA ALA A 100 -15.07 -6.46 15.63
C ALA A 100 -13.65 -7.05 15.51
N VAL A 101 -13.54 -8.37 15.44
CA VAL A 101 -12.24 -9.06 15.23
C VAL A 101 -11.68 -8.71 13.87
N ALA A 102 -12.50 -8.67 12.83
CA ALA A 102 -12.08 -8.30 11.48
C ALA A 102 -11.46 -6.91 11.44
N VAL A 103 -12.11 -5.93 12.02
CA VAL A 103 -11.62 -4.54 12.08
C VAL A 103 -10.37 -4.46 12.94
N ALA A 104 -10.35 -5.06 14.13
CA ALA A 104 -9.21 -5.00 15.05
C ALA A 104 -7.92 -5.58 14.43
N VAL A 105 -8.02 -6.69 13.70
CA VAL A 105 -6.88 -7.30 12.99
C VAL A 105 -6.50 -6.50 11.74
N SER A 106 -7.46 -5.89 11.06
CA SER A 106 -7.20 -5.13 9.84
C SER A 106 -6.57 -3.76 10.08
N LEU A 107 -6.80 -3.11 11.24
CA LEU A 107 -6.22 -1.79 11.53
C LEU A 107 -4.69 -1.77 11.46
N PRO A 108 -3.92 -2.71 12.08
CA PRO A 108 -2.47 -2.75 11.91
C PRO A 108 -2.06 -3.06 10.47
N LEU A 109 -2.84 -3.84 9.70
CA LEU A 109 -2.58 -4.10 8.28
C LEU A 109 -2.76 -2.83 7.43
N TRP A 110 -3.79 -2.01 7.72
CA TRP A 110 -3.92 -0.68 7.13
C TRP A 110 -2.72 0.20 7.47
N GLY A 111 -2.26 0.17 8.73
CA GLY A 111 -1.04 0.86 9.15
C GLY A 111 0.19 0.44 8.35
N LEU A 112 0.37 -0.86 8.12
CA LEU A 112 1.48 -1.37 7.29
C LEU A 112 1.39 -0.88 5.83
N VAL A 113 0.22 -0.85 5.23
CA VAL A 113 0.04 -0.39 3.84
C VAL A 113 0.28 1.12 3.72
N LEU A 114 -0.30 1.90 4.63
CA LEU A 114 -0.27 3.37 4.54
C LEU A 114 1.04 3.97 5.06
N ILE A 115 1.57 3.47 6.17
CA ILE A 115 2.76 3.99 6.84
C ILE A 115 4.02 3.27 6.38
N GLY A 116 3.95 1.95 6.18
CA GLY A 116 5.09 1.14 5.75
C GLY A 116 5.68 1.61 4.42
N GLY A 117 4.83 2.08 3.50
CA GLY A 117 5.28 2.70 2.25
C GLY A 117 6.12 3.97 2.48
N LEU A 118 5.69 4.84 3.40
CA LEU A 118 6.43 6.06 3.75
C LEU A 118 7.80 5.74 4.38
N LEU A 119 7.85 4.74 5.26
CA LEU A 119 9.10 4.30 5.88
C LEU A 119 10.06 3.68 4.85
N ALA A 120 9.54 2.89 3.92
CA ALA A 120 10.33 2.32 2.84
C ALA A 120 10.91 3.40 1.92
N GLU A 121 10.15 4.43 1.57
CA GLU A 121 10.63 5.58 0.80
C GLU A 121 11.76 6.31 1.53
N ALA A 122 11.57 6.65 2.80
CA ALA A 122 12.57 7.33 3.61
C ALA A 122 13.86 6.50 3.72
N TRP A 123 13.73 5.19 3.91
CA TRP A 123 14.88 4.28 3.96
C TRP A 123 15.63 4.21 2.61
N LEU A 124 14.92 4.14 1.49
CA LEU A 124 15.51 4.13 0.15
C LEU A 124 16.24 5.43 -0.15
N GLU A 125 15.71 6.57 0.26
CA GLU A 125 16.37 7.87 0.12
C GLU A 125 17.66 7.93 0.92
N GLN A 126 17.65 7.51 2.18
CA GLN A 126 18.85 7.45 3.02
C GLN A 126 19.92 6.53 2.43
N ALA A 127 19.52 5.33 1.97
CA ALA A 127 20.43 4.39 1.34
C ALA A 127 21.05 4.96 0.06
N SER A 128 20.27 5.71 -0.74
CA SER A 128 20.77 6.35 -1.95
C SER A 128 21.78 7.46 -1.66
N GLN A 129 21.52 8.27 -0.63
CA GLN A 129 22.44 9.32 -0.18
C GLN A 129 23.76 8.73 0.35
N ALA A 130 23.68 7.67 1.15
CA ALA A 130 24.86 6.98 1.66
C ALA A 130 25.76 6.41 0.54
N ARG A 131 25.13 5.85 -0.51
CA ARG A 131 25.86 5.37 -1.70
C ARG A 131 26.55 6.50 -2.46
N ARG A 132 25.90 7.67 -2.61
CA ARG A 132 26.49 8.85 -3.25
C ARG A 132 27.69 9.38 -2.47
N ALA A 133 27.56 9.50 -1.15
CA ALA A 133 28.64 9.96 -0.28
C ALA A 133 29.88 9.03 -0.33
N ARG A 134 29.68 7.71 -0.41
CA ARG A 134 30.77 6.74 -0.59
C ARG A 134 31.49 6.91 -1.93
N ARG A 135 30.77 7.14 -3.02
CA ARG A 135 31.36 7.35 -4.36
C ARG A 135 32.17 8.63 -4.42
N GLN A 136 31.71 9.71 -3.78
CA GLN A 136 32.45 10.98 -3.73
C GLN A 136 33.73 10.90 -2.92
N ARG A 137 33.81 10.00 -1.92
CA ARG A 137 35.07 9.78 -1.13
C ARG A 137 36.05 8.87 -1.82
N ALA A 138 35.63 8.12 -2.83
CA ALA A 138 36.50 7.18 -3.56
C ALA A 138 37.02 7.77 -4.89
N ALA A 139 36.54 8.95 -5.30
CA ALA A 139 37.05 9.72 -6.43
C ALA A 139 38.00 10.84 -5.99
#